data_bef6118196d5c048d2406b069a089e8f
#
_entry.id   bef6118196d5c048d2406b069a089e8f
#
_cell.length_a   1.000
_cell.length_b   1.000
_cell.length_c   1.000
_cell.angle_alpha   90.00
_cell.angle_beta   90.00
_cell.angle_gamma   90.00
#
_symmetry.space_group_name_H-M   'P 1'
#
loop_
_entity.id
_entity.type
_entity.pdbx_description
1 polymer ?
#
loop_
_entity_poly.entity_id
_entity_poly.type
_entity_poly.pdbx_seq_one_letter_code
_entity_poly.pdbx_strand_id
1 'polypeptide(L)'
;MKNNLTEKDIKTINKWAEKYGIKELKINDEKNFNLKQLCIFNTNIKYIPAAIFKLTNLKNLSIYCNNLNRLPKEIGNLIKLKELDIISRCLIELPKEIGNLSNIKKLSIYCENLKQLPKEIGDLINLKKIYIHCENLKSLPNEIERLTNLESIHIECENLKQLPKEIGNLINLKELSIYCKNLKSLTNEIEKLTNLESIHIECENLKQLPKEIGNLIKLKRFDIDCPNSENFPDGIAKLINLETIYIINSNGKLNLQYLIGGIVKLNNLKSLYLDIE
;
A
#
# COMPACT_ATOMS: atom_id res chain seq x y z
N MET A 1 -24.67 5.45 -17.80
CA MET A 1 -24.13 6.50 -18.70
C MET A 1 -23.53 5.78 -19.89
N LYS A 2 -23.86 6.18 -21.12
CA LYS A 2 -23.22 5.67 -22.33
C LYS A 2 -21.78 6.18 -22.35
N ASN A 3 -20.82 5.31 -22.69
CA ASN A 3 -19.45 5.75 -22.89
C ASN A 3 -19.40 6.75 -24.07
N ASN A 4 -18.77 7.90 -23.85
CA ASN A 4 -18.66 8.94 -24.89
C ASN A 4 -17.40 8.74 -25.76
N LEU A 5 -17.17 7.52 -26.26
CA LEU A 5 -16.10 7.28 -27.21
C LEU A 5 -16.49 7.84 -28.57
N THR A 6 -15.61 8.64 -29.15
CA THR A 6 -15.72 9.07 -30.55
C THR A 6 -15.09 8.02 -31.46
N GLU A 7 -15.41 8.07 -32.76
CA GLU A 7 -14.73 7.22 -33.77
C GLU A 7 -13.22 7.37 -33.71
N LYS A 8 -12.73 8.59 -33.45
CA LYS A 8 -11.31 8.88 -33.30
C LYS A 8 -10.72 8.14 -32.08
N ASP A 9 -11.45 8.09 -30.95
CA ASP A 9 -11.03 7.35 -29.76
C ASP A 9 -10.91 5.86 -30.07
N ILE A 10 -11.93 5.29 -30.73
CA ILE A 10 -11.96 3.88 -31.11
C ILE A 10 -10.79 3.53 -32.03
N LYS A 11 -10.53 4.34 -33.06
CA LYS A 11 -9.37 4.15 -33.95
C LYS A 11 -8.05 4.22 -33.17
N THR A 12 -7.95 5.15 -32.23
CA THR A 12 -6.74 5.31 -31.40
C THR A 12 -6.52 4.09 -30.50
N ILE A 13 -7.57 3.61 -29.82
CA ILE A 13 -7.51 2.44 -28.95
C ILE A 13 -7.14 1.20 -29.76
N ASN A 14 -7.84 0.95 -30.89
CA ASN A 14 -7.61 -0.23 -31.70
C ASN A 14 -6.19 -0.28 -32.28
N LYS A 15 -5.69 0.84 -32.83
CA LYS A 15 -4.32 0.92 -33.36
C LYS A 15 -3.28 0.66 -32.26
N TRP A 16 -3.50 1.21 -31.07
CA TRP A 16 -2.63 1.01 -29.94
C TRP A 16 -2.69 -0.43 -29.44
N ALA A 17 -3.89 -0.99 -29.28
CA ALA A 17 -4.11 -2.37 -28.86
C ALA A 17 -3.49 -3.38 -29.83
N GLU A 18 -3.62 -3.17 -31.14
CA GLU A 18 -3.01 -3.99 -32.17
C GLU A 18 -1.48 -3.96 -32.09
N LYS A 19 -0.90 -2.75 -31.96
CA LYS A 19 0.54 -2.56 -31.81
C LYS A 19 1.15 -3.37 -30.66
N TYR A 20 0.44 -3.49 -29.55
CA TYR A 20 0.92 -4.13 -28.33
C TYR A 20 0.28 -5.50 -28.05
N GLY A 21 -0.52 -6.02 -28.98
CA GLY A 21 -1.12 -7.34 -28.89
C GLY A 21 -2.21 -7.48 -27.81
N ILE A 22 -2.88 -6.38 -27.42
CA ILE A 22 -3.91 -6.38 -26.38
C ILE A 22 -5.27 -6.66 -27.01
N LYS A 23 -5.57 -7.94 -27.17
CA LYS A 23 -6.75 -8.41 -27.91
C LYS A 23 -8.07 -7.98 -27.27
N GLU A 24 -8.13 -7.86 -25.95
CA GLU A 24 -9.31 -7.50 -25.17
C GLU A 24 -9.79 -6.06 -25.47
N LEU A 25 -8.92 -5.22 -25.99
CA LEU A 25 -9.23 -3.83 -26.34
C LEU A 25 -9.58 -3.63 -27.82
N LYS A 26 -9.71 -4.70 -28.61
CA LYS A 26 -10.16 -4.57 -30.02
C LYS A 26 -11.64 -4.23 -30.05
N ILE A 27 -11.97 -2.97 -30.19
CA ILE A 27 -13.36 -2.46 -30.20
C ILE A 27 -13.90 -2.59 -31.61
N ASN A 28 -14.68 -3.63 -31.87
CA ASN A 28 -15.33 -3.84 -33.14
C ASN A 28 -16.78 -3.31 -33.17
N ASP A 29 -17.43 -3.21 -31.98
CA ASP A 29 -18.83 -2.82 -31.82
C ASP A 29 -19.09 -2.19 -30.43
N GLU A 30 -20.31 -1.66 -30.21
CA GLU A 30 -20.81 -1.11 -28.94
C GLU A 30 -20.67 -2.07 -27.74
N LYS A 31 -20.52 -3.39 -27.96
CA LYS A 31 -20.38 -4.40 -26.90
C LYS A 31 -19.15 -4.20 -26.01
N ASN A 32 -18.06 -3.65 -26.53
CA ASN A 32 -16.84 -3.41 -25.75
C ASN A 32 -16.98 -2.20 -24.79
N PHE A 33 -18.02 -1.40 -24.94
CA PHE A 33 -18.32 -0.31 -24.02
C PHE A 33 -18.71 -0.77 -22.61
N ASN A 34 -19.00 -2.04 -22.42
CA ASN A 34 -19.33 -2.63 -21.12
C ASN A 34 -18.15 -3.37 -20.46
N LEU A 35 -16.93 -3.16 -20.93
CA LEU A 35 -15.75 -3.75 -20.33
C LEU A 35 -15.65 -3.35 -18.85
N LYS A 36 -15.65 -4.37 -17.97
CA LYS A 36 -15.56 -4.15 -16.51
C LYS A 36 -14.18 -4.41 -15.95
N GLN A 37 -13.37 -5.17 -16.66
CA GLN A 37 -12.03 -5.54 -16.27
C GLN A 37 -11.09 -5.36 -17.46
N LEU A 38 -9.92 -4.78 -17.21
CA LEU A 38 -8.88 -4.60 -18.21
C LEU A 38 -7.53 -4.87 -17.58
N CYS A 39 -6.77 -5.75 -18.20
CA CYS A 39 -5.38 -5.98 -17.88
C CYS A 39 -4.50 -5.56 -19.06
N ILE A 40 -3.63 -4.61 -18.83
CA ILE A 40 -2.64 -4.14 -19.79
C ILE A 40 -1.29 -4.72 -19.39
N PHE A 41 -0.88 -5.78 -20.05
CA PHE A 41 0.36 -6.49 -19.77
C PHE A 41 1.29 -6.43 -20.97
N ASN A 42 2.24 -5.51 -20.96
CA ASN A 42 3.31 -5.47 -21.96
C ASN A 42 4.46 -4.56 -21.50
N THR A 43 5.64 -5.13 -21.38
CA THR A 43 6.85 -4.42 -20.90
C THR A 43 7.33 -3.32 -21.82
N ASN A 44 6.98 -3.35 -23.12
CA ASN A 44 7.41 -2.37 -24.12
C ASN A 44 6.52 -1.12 -24.18
N ILE A 45 5.41 -1.10 -23.44
CA ILE A 45 4.50 0.04 -23.42
C ILE A 45 5.13 1.20 -22.65
N LYS A 46 5.34 2.32 -23.35
CA LYS A 46 5.85 3.58 -22.78
C LYS A 46 4.75 4.60 -22.47
N TYR A 47 3.59 4.46 -23.09
CA TYR A 47 2.43 5.34 -22.88
C TYR A 47 1.12 4.59 -23.11
N ILE A 48 0.09 4.99 -22.40
CA ILE A 48 -1.29 4.52 -22.55
C ILE A 48 -2.11 5.69 -23.10
N PRO A 49 -2.87 5.50 -24.20
CA PRO A 49 -3.70 6.58 -24.73
C PRO A 49 -4.78 7.01 -23.75
N ALA A 50 -4.98 8.33 -23.62
CA ALA A 50 -6.04 8.90 -22.77
C ALA A 50 -7.45 8.36 -23.10
N ALA A 51 -7.67 8.00 -24.39
CA ALA A 51 -8.93 7.41 -24.85
C ALA A 51 -9.33 6.12 -24.10
N ILE A 52 -8.37 5.33 -23.58
CA ILE A 52 -8.66 4.12 -22.80
C ILE A 52 -9.41 4.47 -21.51
N PHE A 53 -9.10 5.58 -20.90
CA PHE A 53 -9.73 6.04 -19.67
C PHE A 53 -11.13 6.65 -19.87
N LYS A 54 -11.64 6.63 -21.11
CA LYS A 54 -13.06 6.84 -21.42
C LYS A 54 -13.90 5.57 -21.27
N LEU A 55 -13.29 4.42 -21.00
CA LEU A 55 -13.98 3.16 -20.67
C LEU A 55 -14.50 3.20 -19.22
N THR A 56 -15.42 4.11 -18.96
CA THR A 56 -15.90 4.47 -17.60
C THR A 56 -16.71 3.39 -16.88
N ASN A 57 -16.96 2.25 -17.52
CA ASN A 57 -17.60 1.09 -16.89
C ASN A 57 -16.61 0.13 -16.22
N LEU A 58 -15.30 0.39 -16.34
CA LEU A 58 -14.27 -0.41 -15.69
C LEU A 58 -14.44 -0.42 -14.17
N LYS A 59 -14.35 -1.61 -13.60
CA LYS A 59 -14.33 -1.86 -12.16
C LYS A 59 -12.95 -2.29 -11.68
N ASN A 60 -12.20 -2.99 -12.53
CA ASN A 60 -10.86 -3.48 -12.25
C ASN A 60 -9.93 -3.10 -13.40
N LEU A 61 -8.81 -2.48 -13.06
CA LEU A 61 -7.76 -2.11 -14.02
C LEU A 61 -6.41 -2.52 -13.47
N SER A 62 -5.70 -3.34 -14.25
CA SER A 62 -4.33 -3.73 -13.95
C SER A 62 -3.41 -3.26 -15.07
N ILE A 63 -2.35 -2.53 -14.72
CA ILE A 63 -1.37 -1.96 -15.64
C ILE A 63 0.00 -2.51 -15.27
N TYR A 64 0.50 -3.49 -16.04
CA TYR A 64 1.80 -4.15 -15.85
C TYR A 64 2.73 -3.76 -16.99
N CYS A 65 3.28 -2.54 -16.91
CA CYS A 65 4.04 -1.92 -18.00
C CYS A 65 5.34 -1.31 -17.47
N ASN A 66 6.41 -2.09 -17.40
CA ASN A 66 7.68 -1.68 -16.77
C ASN A 66 8.28 -0.39 -17.37
N ASN A 67 8.04 -0.13 -18.66
CA ASN A 67 8.54 1.05 -19.35
C ASN A 67 7.54 2.22 -19.41
N LEU A 68 6.42 2.14 -18.71
CA LEU A 68 5.43 3.21 -18.68
C LEU A 68 5.99 4.43 -17.94
N ASN A 69 6.14 5.54 -18.66
CA ASN A 69 6.74 6.76 -18.12
C ASN A 69 5.73 7.67 -17.44
N ARG A 70 4.49 7.66 -17.90
CA ARG A 70 3.42 8.53 -17.43
C ARG A 70 2.08 7.81 -17.45
N LEU A 71 1.29 8.07 -16.43
CA LEU A 71 -0.12 7.70 -16.38
C LEU A 71 -0.95 8.94 -16.73
N PRO A 72 -1.83 8.88 -17.77
CA PRO A 72 -2.64 10.04 -18.14
C PRO A 72 -3.58 10.49 -17.02
N LYS A 73 -3.77 11.80 -16.89
CA LYS A 73 -4.70 12.39 -15.91
C LYS A 73 -6.14 11.89 -16.06
N GLU A 74 -6.50 11.44 -17.26
CA GLU A 74 -7.81 10.87 -17.59
C GLU A 74 -8.11 9.58 -16.82
N ILE A 75 -7.12 8.96 -16.12
CA ILE A 75 -7.36 7.87 -15.17
C ILE A 75 -8.46 8.24 -14.16
N GLY A 76 -8.53 9.52 -13.75
CA GLY A 76 -9.54 10.03 -12.85
C GLY A 76 -10.98 9.97 -13.37
N ASN A 77 -11.19 9.70 -14.65
CA ASN A 77 -12.53 9.51 -15.22
C ASN A 77 -13.15 8.16 -14.84
N LEU A 78 -12.34 7.22 -14.37
CA LEU A 78 -12.77 5.86 -14.04
C LEU A 78 -13.45 5.79 -12.66
N ILE A 79 -14.43 6.64 -12.42
CA ILE A 79 -15.10 6.80 -11.12
C ILE A 79 -15.79 5.51 -10.60
N LYS A 80 -16.06 4.51 -11.47
CA LYS A 80 -16.62 3.22 -11.07
C LYS A 80 -15.56 2.18 -10.69
N LEU A 81 -14.28 2.55 -10.80
CA LEU A 81 -13.17 1.65 -10.50
C LEU A 81 -13.19 1.24 -9.02
N LYS A 82 -13.05 -0.05 -8.78
CA LYS A 82 -12.97 -0.63 -7.44
C LYS A 82 -11.56 -1.09 -7.08
N GLU A 83 -10.82 -1.53 -8.08
CA GLU A 83 -9.46 -2.03 -7.92
C GLU A 83 -8.56 -1.45 -9.01
N LEU A 84 -7.39 -0.99 -8.61
CA LEU A 84 -6.35 -0.47 -9.50
C LEU A 84 -5.01 -1.05 -9.07
N ASP A 85 -4.37 -1.77 -9.97
CA ASP A 85 -3.00 -2.25 -9.81
C ASP A 85 -2.10 -1.58 -10.85
N ILE A 86 -1.01 -0.97 -10.41
CA ILE A 86 -0.03 -0.30 -11.26
C ILE A 86 1.34 -0.89 -10.97
N ILE A 87 1.95 -1.52 -11.97
CA ILE A 87 3.33 -2.01 -11.91
C ILE A 87 4.12 -1.35 -13.03
N SER A 88 5.10 -0.52 -12.63
CA SER A 88 6.01 0.14 -13.58
C SER A 88 7.32 0.53 -12.92
N ARG A 89 8.43 0.16 -13.55
CA ARG A 89 9.75 0.63 -13.11
C ARG A 89 10.01 2.09 -13.46
N CYS A 90 9.49 2.53 -14.61
CA CYS A 90 9.81 3.85 -15.16
C CYS A 90 8.85 4.98 -14.75
N LEU A 91 7.78 4.66 -14.03
CA LEU A 91 6.81 5.67 -13.59
C LEU A 91 7.39 6.48 -12.42
N ILE A 92 7.51 7.79 -12.61
CA ILE A 92 8.14 8.69 -11.63
C ILE A 92 7.12 9.50 -10.82
N GLU A 93 5.88 9.59 -11.31
CA GLU A 93 4.79 10.33 -10.67
C GLU A 93 3.43 9.73 -11.01
N LEU A 94 2.47 9.87 -10.12
CA LEU A 94 1.06 9.59 -10.35
C LEU A 94 0.32 10.92 -10.58
N PRO A 95 -0.65 10.98 -11.53
CA PRO A 95 -1.45 12.18 -11.71
C PRO A 95 -2.32 12.43 -10.48
N LYS A 96 -2.47 13.71 -10.10
CA LYS A 96 -3.34 14.10 -8.97
C LYS A 96 -4.78 13.65 -9.14
N GLU A 97 -5.24 13.52 -10.37
CA GLU A 97 -6.58 13.05 -10.72
C GLU A 97 -6.86 11.60 -10.27
N ILE A 98 -5.82 10.86 -9.79
CA ILE A 98 -6.04 9.56 -9.14
C ILE A 98 -6.99 9.69 -7.94
N GLY A 99 -6.99 10.84 -7.25
CA GLY A 99 -7.92 11.15 -6.16
C GLY A 99 -9.39 11.16 -6.56
N ASN A 100 -9.70 11.28 -7.86
CA ASN A 100 -11.08 11.25 -8.35
C ASN A 100 -11.70 9.85 -8.37
N LEU A 101 -10.93 8.79 -8.09
CA LEU A 101 -11.39 7.40 -8.10
C LEU A 101 -12.25 7.08 -6.86
N SER A 102 -13.36 7.78 -6.72
CA SER A 102 -14.21 7.82 -5.52
C SER A 102 -14.78 6.47 -5.06
N ASN A 103 -14.84 5.46 -5.93
CA ASN A 103 -15.35 4.13 -5.57
C ASN A 103 -14.25 3.07 -5.34
N ILE A 104 -12.98 3.48 -5.38
CA ILE A 104 -11.87 2.54 -5.23
C ILE A 104 -11.87 1.90 -3.84
N LYS A 105 -11.59 0.59 -3.79
CA LYS A 105 -11.51 -0.21 -2.57
C LYS A 105 -10.11 -0.78 -2.35
N LYS A 106 -9.40 -1.05 -3.44
CA LYS A 106 -8.03 -1.59 -3.41
C LYS A 106 -7.16 -0.82 -4.39
N LEU A 107 -6.00 -0.38 -3.92
CA LEU A 107 -4.98 0.28 -4.72
C LEU A 107 -3.64 -0.40 -4.48
N SER A 108 -2.98 -0.84 -5.56
CA SER A 108 -1.64 -1.42 -5.51
C SER A 108 -0.71 -0.61 -6.42
N ILE A 109 0.40 -0.14 -5.88
CA ILE A 109 1.39 0.68 -6.56
C ILE A 109 2.76 0.01 -6.39
N TYR A 110 3.27 -0.59 -7.47
CA TYR A 110 4.59 -1.23 -7.55
C TYR A 110 5.45 -0.42 -8.53
N CYS A 111 6.01 0.68 -8.06
CA CYS A 111 6.69 1.66 -8.90
C CYS A 111 8.04 2.05 -8.32
N GLU A 112 9.11 1.34 -8.73
CA GLU A 112 10.47 1.49 -8.20
C GLU A 112 10.94 2.97 -8.18
N ASN A 113 10.69 3.70 -9.28
CA ASN A 113 11.18 5.07 -9.44
C ASN A 113 10.20 6.17 -8.99
N LEU A 114 9.07 5.80 -8.40
CA LEU A 114 8.11 6.77 -7.87
C LEU A 114 8.71 7.51 -6.66
N LYS A 115 8.81 8.83 -6.76
CA LYS A 115 9.46 9.65 -5.72
C LYS A 115 8.50 10.16 -4.65
N GLN A 116 7.24 10.32 -5.00
CA GLN A 116 6.20 10.81 -4.10
C GLN A 116 4.82 10.34 -4.54
N LEU A 117 3.93 10.19 -3.59
CA LEU A 117 2.49 10.03 -3.85
C LEU A 117 1.85 11.41 -3.89
N PRO A 118 0.89 11.67 -4.80
CA PRO A 118 0.13 12.92 -4.76
C PRO A 118 -0.69 13.00 -3.47
N LYS A 119 -0.83 14.20 -2.91
CA LYS A 119 -1.64 14.43 -1.71
C LYS A 119 -3.10 14.02 -1.91
N GLU A 120 -3.60 14.07 -3.13
CA GLU A 120 -4.93 13.65 -3.53
C GLU A 120 -5.19 12.15 -3.33
N ILE A 121 -4.15 11.36 -2.98
CA ILE A 121 -4.35 9.98 -2.53
C ILE A 121 -5.28 9.93 -1.31
N GLY A 122 -5.25 10.96 -0.45
CA GLY A 122 -6.15 11.11 0.70
C GLY A 122 -7.62 11.32 0.33
N ASP A 123 -7.92 11.66 -0.92
CA ASP A 123 -9.30 11.84 -1.38
C ASP A 123 -9.99 10.51 -1.71
N LEU A 124 -9.24 9.39 -1.67
CA LEU A 124 -9.75 8.03 -1.88
C LEU A 124 -10.47 7.50 -0.63
N ILE A 125 -11.41 8.24 -0.09
CA ILE A 125 -12.06 8.00 1.21
C ILE A 125 -12.74 6.63 1.37
N ASN A 126 -13.02 5.95 0.27
CA ASN A 126 -13.61 4.61 0.26
C ASN A 126 -12.58 3.48 0.20
N LEU A 127 -11.28 3.81 0.19
CA LEU A 127 -10.20 2.84 0.10
C LEU A 127 -10.16 1.96 1.36
N LYS A 128 -10.05 0.64 1.16
CA LYS A 128 -9.96 -0.35 2.23
C LYS A 128 -8.57 -0.96 2.32
N LYS A 129 -7.90 -1.13 1.19
CA LYS A 129 -6.57 -1.75 1.13
C LYS A 129 -5.65 -0.95 0.23
N ILE A 130 -4.44 -0.67 0.71
CA ILE A 130 -3.39 -0.04 -0.09
C ILE A 130 -2.09 -0.84 0.04
N TYR A 131 -1.44 -1.07 -1.11
CA TYR A 131 -0.13 -1.71 -1.23
C TYR A 131 0.80 -0.73 -1.94
N ILE A 132 1.90 -0.38 -1.30
CA ILE A 132 2.89 0.58 -1.80
C ILE A 132 4.24 -0.10 -1.79
N HIS A 133 4.73 -0.49 -2.98
CA HIS A 133 6.09 -1.00 -3.17
C HIS A 133 6.85 -0.02 -4.06
N CYS A 134 7.55 0.92 -3.45
CA CYS A 134 8.19 2.03 -4.13
C CYS A 134 9.55 2.33 -3.52
N GLU A 135 10.62 1.77 -4.09
CA GLU A 135 11.98 1.88 -3.53
C GLU A 135 12.42 3.33 -3.30
N ASN A 136 12.12 4.21 -4.25
CA ASN A 136 12.56 5.61 -4.22
C ASN A 136 11.59 6.58 -3.52
N LEU A 137 10.52 6.07 -2.92
CA LEU A 137 9.58 6.88 -2.15
C LEU A 137 10.21 7.35 -0.83
N LYS A 138 10.21 8.65 -0.60
CA LYS A 138 10.87 9.25 0.57
C LYS A 138 9.93 9.52 1.74
N SER A 139 8.66 9.74 1.45
CA SER A 139 7.62 10.05 2.44
C SER A 139 6.24 9.68 1.92
N LEU A 140 5.33 9.41 2.84
CA LEU A 140 3.89 9.38 2.55
C LEU A 140 3.32 10.79 2.77
N PRO A 141 2.29 11.20 2.01
CA PRO A 141 1.63 12.49 2.24
C PRO A 141 0.85 12.48 3.56
N ASN A 142 0.79 13.63 4.24
CA ASN A 142 0.05 13.77 5.48
C ASN A 142 -1.45 13.52 5.28
N GLU A 143 -1.95 13.81 4.10
CA GLU A 143 -3.35 13.59 3.71
C GLU A 143 -3.77 12.10 3.76
N ILE A 144 -2.83 11.17 3.99
CA ILE A 144 -3.14 9.76 4.27
C ILE A 144 -4.17 9.62 5.41
N GLU A 145 -4.18 10.55 6.36
CA GLU A 145 -5.13 10.59 7.48
C GLU A 145 -6.61 10.58 7.06
N ARG A 146 -6.91 11.07 5.85
CA ARG A 146 -8.28 11.12 5.32
C ARG A 146 -8.83 9.75 4.93
N LEU A 147 -7.96 8.74 4.82
CA LEU A 147 -8.34 7.37 4.47
C LEU A 147 -8.95 6.62 5.66
N THR A 148 -9.92 7.20 6.31
CA THR A 148 -10.50 6.68 7.57
C THR A 148 -11.19 5.32 7.42
N ASN A 149 -11.51 4.88 6.21
CA ASN A 149 -12.06 3.55 5.93
C ASN A 149 -10.98 2.48 5.63
N LEU A 150 -9.69 2.86 5.72
CA LEU A 150 -8.59 1.93 5.43
C LEU A 150 -8.51 0.85 6.50
N GLU A 151 -8.52 -0.41 6.05
CA GLU A 151 -8.46 -1.60 6.90
C GLU A 151 -7.07 -2.27 6.86
N SER A 152 -6.34 -2.13 5.74
CA SER A 152 -5.02 -2.75 5.56
C SER A 152 -4.10 -1.82 4.78
N ILE A 153 -2.88 -1.65 5.27
CA ILE A 153 -1.81 -0.92 4.61
C ILE A 153 -0.54 -1.77 4.60
N HIS A 154 0.06 -1.90 3.42
CA HIS A 154 1.33 -2.55 3.21
C HIS A 154 2.29 -1.57 2.53
N ILE A 155 3.44 -1.33 3.14
CA ILE A 155 4.44 -0.36 2.70
C ILE A 155 5.78 -1.08 2.57
N GLU A 156 6.29 -1.16 1.34
CA GLU A 156 7.61 -1.70 1.03
C GLU A 156 8.41 -0.61 0.30
N CYS A 157 9.17 0.16 1.07
CA CYS A 157 9.84 1.36 0.57
C CYS A 157 11.23 1.51 1.19
N GLU A 158 12.27 1.15 0.45
CA GLU A 158 13.65 1.17 0.97
C GLU A 158 14.08 2.56 1.46
N ASN A 159 13.74 3.62 0.73
CA ASN A 159 14.17 4.98 1.01
C ASN A 159 13.25 5.78 1.95
N LEU A 160 12.20 5.15 2.47
CA LEU A 160 11.31 5.78 3.44
C LEU A 160 12.01 5.89 4.79
N LYS A 161 12.18 7.11 5.30
CA LYS A 161 12.91 7.38 6.55
C LYS A 161 12.02 7.48 7.79
N GLN A 162 10.76 7.83 7.58
CA GLN A 162 9.77 7.99 8.65
C GLN A 162 8.35 7.85 8.10
N LEU A 163 7.45 7.39 8.93
CA LEU A 163 6.02 7.47 8.67
C LEU A 163 5.49 8.82 9.15
N PRO A 164 4.52 9.44 8.46
CA PRO A 164 3.88 10.64 8.96
C PRO A 164 3.10 10.31 10.24
N LYS A 165 3.07 11.23 11.20
CA LYS A 165 2.27 11.07 12.43
C LYS A 165 0.78 10.87 12.15
N GLU A 166 0.32 11.38 11.04
CA GLU A 166 -1.03 11.29 10.52
C GLU A 166 -1.48 9.84 10.27
N ILE A 167 -0.52 8.88 10.19
CA ILE A 167 -0.84 7.44 10.09
C ILE A 167 -1.71 6.98 11.27
N GLY A 168 -1.52 7.58 12.45
CA GLY A 168 -2.31 7.29 13.64
C GLY A 168 -3.78 7.63 13.53
N ASN A 169 -4.18 8.44 12.55
CA ASN A 169 -5.58 8.79 12.32
C ASN A 169 -6.36 7.75 11.49
N LEU A 170 -5.69 6.68 11.07
CA LEU A 170 -6.32 5.55 10.36
C LEU A 170 -7.04 4.61 11.34
N ILE A 171 -8.02 5.11 12.05
CA ILE A 171 -8.67 4.46 13.20
C ILE A 171 -9.33 3.10 12.90
N ASN A 172 -9.63 2.79 11.64
CA ASN A 172 -10.22 1.52 11.22
C ASN A 172 -9.16 0.50 10.74
N LEU A 173 -7.85 0.86 10.83
CA LEU A 173 -6.78 -0.02 10.41
C LEU A 173 -6.73 -1.28 11.29
N LYS A 174 -6.71 -2.44 10.62
CA LYS A 174 -6.60 -3.78 11.24
C LYS A 174 -5.25 -4.42 10.98
N GLU A 175 -4.65 -4.11 9.82
CA GLU A 175 -3.39 -4.70 9.38
C GLU A 175 -2.41 -3.61 8.96
N LEU A 176 -1.21 -3.62 9.55
CA LEU A 176 -0.11 -2.73 9.20
C LEU A 176 1.13 -3.57 8.91
N SER A 177 1.64 -3.48 7.67
CA SER A 177 2.88 -4.13 7.27
C SER A 177 3.88 -3.11 6.74
N ILE A 178 5.09 -3.10 7.27
CA ILE A 178 6.14 -2.14 6.96
C ILE A 178 7.44 -2.89 6.66
N TYR A 179 7.92 -2.78 5.43
CA TYR A 179 9.17 -3.34 4.92
C TYR A 179 10.05 -2.19 4.44
N CYS A 180 10.73 -1.53 5.38
CA CYS A 180 11.41 -0.26 5.09
C CYS A 180 12.82 -0.24 5.66
N LYS A 181 13.80 -0.61 4.83
CA LYS A 181 15.21 -0.69 5.23
C LYS A 181 15.71 0.53 5.98
N ASN A 182 15.41 1.74 5.49
CA ASN A 182 15.95 2.99 6.02
C ASN A 182 15.03 3.69 7.03
N LEU A 183 13.95 3.05 7.47
CA LEU A 183 13.07 3.58 8.52
C LEU A 183 13.83 3.59 9.86
N LYS A 184 13.90 4.76 10.50
CA LYS A 184 14.68 4.93 11.75
C LYS A 184 13.85 4.83 13.01
N SER A 185 12.59 5.19 12.92
CA SER A 185 11.64 5.19 14.04
C SER A 185 10.22 5.07 13.55
N LEU A 186 9.36 4.50 14.39
CA LEU A 186 7.91 4.62 14.25
C LEU A 186 7.44 5.84 15.04
N THR A 187 6.33 6.43 14.61
CA THR A 187 5.69 7.53 15.33
C THR A 187 4.99 7.04 16.60
N ASN A 188 4.96 7.85 17.65
CA ASN A 188 4.24 7.53 18.88
C ASN A 188 2.72 7.45 18.64
N GLU A 189 2.21 8.19 17.65
CA GLU A 189 0.81 8.19 17.26
C GLU A 189 0.30 6.82 16.78
N ILE A 190 1.17 5.82 16.64
CA ILE A 190 0.79 4.42 16.39
C ILE A 190 -0.23 3.93 17.43
N GLU A 191 -0.18 4.41 18.67
CA GLU A 191 -1.11 4.07 19.75
C GLU A 191 -2.59 4.35 19.43
N LYS A 192 -2.84 5.29 18.52
CA LYS A 192 -4.20 5.65 18.09
C LYS A 192 -4.86 4.60 17.21
N LEU A 193 -4.08 3.65 16.67
CA LEU A 193 -4.57 2.55 15.85
C LEU A 193 -5.23 1.46 16.70
N THR A 194 -6.19 1.82 17.53
CA THR A 194 -6.79 0.95 18.55
C THR A 194 -7.56 -0.25 17.99
N ASN A 195 -7.80 -0.31 16.68
CA ASN A 195 -8.40 -1.45 15.99
C ASN A 195 -7.37 -2.38 15.33
N LEU A 196 -6.07 -2.12 15.50
CA LEU A 196 -5.03 -2.92 14.87
C LEU A 196 -5.00 -4.33 15.48
N GLU A 197 -5.11 -5.34 14.60
CA GLU A 197 -5.09 -6.75 14.96
C GLU A 197 -3.78 -7.43 14.56
N SER A 198 -3.11 -6.93 13.53
CA SER A 198 -1.83 -7.47 13.05
C SER A 198 -0.86 -6.35 12.70
N ILE A 199 0.37 -6.49 13.19
CA ILE A 199 1.49 -5.64 12.81
C ILE A 199 2.65 -6.52 12.36
N HIS A 200 3.25 -6.14 11.21
CA HIS A 200 4.47 -6.74 10.72
C HIS A 200 5.46 -5.63 10.37
N ILE A 201 6.67 -5.69 10.92
CA ILE A 201 7.71 -4.69 10.73
C ILE A 201 9.03 -5.39 10.39
N GLU A 202 9.52 -5.16 9.19
CA GLU A 202 10.84 -5.60 8.72
C GLU A 202 11.66 -4.37 8.36
N CYS A 203 12.54 -3.94 9.27
CA CYS A 203 13.24 -2.66 9.15
C CYS A 203 14.68 -2.76 9.67
N GLU A 204 15.67 -2.83 8.78
CA GLU A 204 17.08 -2.95 9.17
C GLU A 204 17.58 -1.82 10.08
N ASN A 205 17.17 -0.59 9.81
CA ASN A 205 17.71 0.59 10.50
C ASN A 205 16.82 1.11 11.64
N LEU A 206 15.78 0.39 12.01
CA LEU A 206 14.91 0.74 13.13
C LEU A 206 15.65 0.50 14.44
N LYS A 207 15.86 1.58 15.22
CA LYS A 207 16.62 1.52 16.48
C LYS A 207 15.78 1.07 17.66
N GLN A 208 14.52 1.42 17.66
CA GLN A 208 13.60 1.08 18.74
C GLN A 208 12.15 1.17 18.29
N LEU A 209 11.31 0.39 18.91
CA LEU A 209 9.87 0.51 18.83
C LEU A 209 9.37 1.52 19.88
N PRO A 210 8.36 2.35 19.58
CA PRO A 210 7.81 3.25 20.58
C PRO A 210 7.10 2.45 21.68
N LYS A 211 7.23 2.90 22.93
CA LYS A 211 6.56 2.28 24.10
C LYS A 211 5.03 2.28 23.93
N GLU A 212 4.51 3.19 23.17
CA GLU A 212 3.10 3.40 22.84
C GLU A 212 2.50 2.20 22.09
N ILE A 213 3.33 1.32 21.49
CA ILE A 213 2.88 0.09 20.84
C ILE A 213 2.11 -0.82 21.81
N GLY A 214 2.43 -0.75 23.11
CA GLY A 214 1.71 -1.47 24.15
C GLY A 214 0.25 -1.02 24.36
N ASN A 215 -0.18 0.05 23.73
CA ASN A 215 -1.55 0.53 23.80
C ASN A 215 -2.46 -0.10 22.73
N LEU A 216 -1.89 -0.92 21.83
CA LEU A 216 -2.60 -1.64 20.77
C LEU A 216 -3.27 -2.90 21.30
N ILE A 217 -4.18 -2.76 22.25
CA ILE A 217 -4.74 -3.88 23.03
C ILE A 217 -5.53 -4.92 22.22
N LYS A 218 -5.92 -4.62 20.98
CA LYS A 218 -6.58 -5.60 20.08
C LYS A 218 -5.60 -6.42 19.27
N LEU A 219 -4.29 -6.17 19.40
CA LEU A 219 -3.27 -6.84 18.61
C LEU A 219 -3.25 -8.34 18.94
N LYS A 220 -3.34 -9.17 17.89
CA LYS A 220 -3.29 -10.63 17.92
C LYS A 220 -1.98 -11.17 17.37
N ARG A 221 -1.41 -10.46 16.38
CA ARG A 221 -0.18 -10.87 15.71
C ARG A 221 0.86 -9.73 15.73
N PHE A 222 2.04 -10.07 16.20
CA PHE A 222 3.17 -9.16 16.37
C PHE A 222 4.42 -9.78 15.76
N ASP A 223 4.74 -9.39 14.53
CA ASP A 223 5.88 -9.89 13.77
C ASP A 223 6.90 -8.77 13.59
N ILE A 224 8.12 -8.96 14.08
CA ILE A 224 9.19 -7.97 14.05
C ILE A 224 10.48 -8.62 13.56
N ASP A 225 11.03 -8.10 12.47
CA ASP A 225 12.37 -8.38 11.99
C ASP A 225 13.15 -7.06 11.91
N CYS A 226 13.85 -6.74 13.00
CA CYS A 226 14.58 -5.49 13.14
C CYS A 226 15.95 -5.77 13.75
N PRO A 227 16.93 -6.21 12.94
CA PRO A 227 18.23 -6.69 13.43
C PRO A 227 19.03 -5.65 14.22
N ASN A 228 18.80 -4.36 13.98
CA ASN A 228 19.52 -3.29 14.67
C ASN A 228 18.72 -2.62 15.80
N SER A 229 17.59 -3.21 16.20
CA SER A 229 16.83 -2.73 17.36
C SER A 229 17.51 -3.14 18.67
N GLU A 230 17.74 -2.17 19.55
CA GLU A 230 18.46 -2.39 20.81
C GLU A 230 17.52 -2.73 21.97
N ASN A 231 16.27 -2.29 21.91
CA ASN A 231 15.33 -2.45 23.01
C ASN A 231 13.93 -2.82 22.51
N PHE A 232 13.31 -3.76 23.20
CA PHE A 232 11.88 -4.00 23.13
C PHE A 232 11.13 -3.13 24.13
N PRO A 233 9.98 -2.56 23.73
CA PRO A 233 9.22 -1.73 24.66
C PRO A 233 8.61 -2.54 25.79
N ASP A 234 8.68 -2.00 27.01
CA ASP A 234 8.07 -2.59 28.22
C ASP A 234 6.56 -2.79 28.09
N GLY A 235 5.96 -2.07 27.14
CA GLY A 235 4.52 -2.12 26.90
C GLY A 235 3.99 -3.44 26.33
N ILE A 236 4.85 -4.37 25.87
CA ILE A 236 4.41 -5.65 25.28
C ILE A 236 3.55 -6.47 26.26
N ALA A 237 3.80 -6.37 27.55
CA ALA A 237 3.02 -7.04 28.58
C ALA A 237 1.55 -6.61 28.65
N LYS A 238 1.21 -5.46 28.05
CA LYS A 238 -0.16 -4.94 27.98
C LYS A 238 -0.97 -5.51 26.81
N LEU A 239 -0.31 -6.19 25.88
CA LEU A 239 -0.91 -6.74 24.67
C LEU A 239 -1.58 -8.10 24.97
N ILE A 240 -2.51 -8.13 25.90
CA ILE A 240 -3.10 -9.34 26.47
C ILE A 240 -3.85 -10.23 25.46
N ASN A 241 -4.18 -9.71 24.28
CA ASN A 241 -4.85 -10.44 23.22
C ASN A 241 -3.88 -11.04 22.18
N LEU A 242 -2.55 -10.92 22.42
CA LEU A 242 -1.58 -11.52 21.50
C LEU A 242 -1.70 -13.05 21.47
N GLU A 243 -1.79 -13.55 20.23
CA GLU A 243 -1.84 -14.98 19.92
C GLU A 243 -0.53 -15.45 19.29
N THR A 244 0.13 -14.60 18.53
CA THR A 244 1.37 -14.93 17.81
C THR A 244 2.40 -13.83 17.97
N ILE A 245 3.61 -14.22 18.34
CA ILE A 245 4.81 -13.36 18.36
C ILE A 245 5.87 -14.01 17.50
N TYR A 246 6.42 -13.22 16.57
CA TYR A 246 7.55 -13.59 15.73
C TYR A 246 8.59 -12.46 15.80
N ILE A 247 9.78 -12.77 16.34
CA ILE A 247 10.84 -11.78 16.52
C ILE A 247 12.14 -12.34 15.97
N ILE A 248 12.72 -11.61 15.03
CA ILE A 248 14.08 -11.80 14.54
C ILE A 248 14.93 -10.59 14.93
N ASN A 249 16.08 -10.84 15.56
CA ASN A 249 17.06 -9.81 15.87
C ASN A 249 18.47 -10.44 15.84
N SER A 250 19.08 -10.43 14.67
CA SER A 250 20.33 -11.17 14.38
C SER A 250 21.60 -10.44 14.79
N ASN A 251 21.58 -9.39 15.60
CA ASN A 251 22.82 -8.72 16.03
C ASN A 251 23.13 -8.80 17.53
N GLY A 252 22.41 -9.63 18.27
CA GLY A 252 22.67 -9.94 19.68
C GLY A 252 22.56 -8.79 20.67
N LYS A 253 22.05 -7.64 20.27
CA LYS A 253 21.97 -6.44 21.13
C LYS A 253 20.64 -6.29 21.87
N LEU A 254 19.66 -7.13 21.53
CA LEU A 254 18.32 -7.01 22.08
C LEU A 254 18.31 -7.36 23.58
N ASN A 255 17.87 -6.43 24.39
CA ASN A 255 17.66 -6.71 25.81
C ASN A 255 16.39 -7.54 26.01
N LEU A 256 16.59 -8.85 26.23
CA LEU A 256 15.51 -9.84 26.38
C LEU A 256 14.79 -9.76 27.73
N GLN A 257 15.36 -9.12 28.74
CA GLN A 257 14.81 -9.14 30.08
C GLN A 257 13.36 -8.61 30.12
N TYR A 258 13.12 -7.50 29.43
CA TYR A 258 11.78 -6.91 29.33
C TYR A 258 10.83 -7.75 28.46
N LEU A 259 11.36 -8.34 27.39
CA LEU A 259 10.59 -9.20 26.49
C LEU A 259 10.09 -10.43 27.25
N ILE A 260 10.98 -11.17 27.93
CA ILE A 260 10.63 -12.38 28.68
C ILE A 260 9.63 -12.04 29.81
N GLY A 261 9.91 -10.99 30.59
CA GLY A 261 9.02 -10.54 31.66
C GLY A 261 7.63 -10.10 31.17
N GLY A 262 7.53 -9.67 29.91
CA GLY A 262 6.26 -9.32 29.26
C GLY A 262 5.53 -10.55 28.74
N ILE A 263 6.22 -11.43 28.02
CA ILE A 263 5.63 -12.63 27.37
C ILE A 263 4.96 -13.56 28.38
N VAL A 264 5.54 -13.76 29.56
CA VAL A 264 4.96 -14.65 30.59
C VAL A 264 3.57 -14.19 31.10
N LYS A 265 3.19 -12.96 30.82
CA LYS A 265 1.89 -12.39 31.18
C LYS A 265 0.83 -12.53 30.09
N LEU A 266 1.21 -13.03 28.91
CA LEU A 266 0.35 -13.14 27.73
C LEU A 266 -0.38 -14.48 27.71
N ASN A 267 -1.52 -14.56 28.41
CA ASN A 267 -2.28 -15.80 28.58
C ASN A 267 -2.90 -16.35 27.29
N ASN A 268 -3.04 -15.52 26.24
CA ASN A 268 -3.62 -15.92 24.96
C ASN A 268 -2.58 -16.35 23.92
N LEU A 269 -1.29 -16.35 24.28
CA LEU A 269 -0.21 -16.66 23.36
C LEU A 269 -0.23 -18.15 22.98
N LYS A 270 -0.33 -18.40 21.67
CA LYS A 270 -0.39 -19.74 21.05
C LYS A 270 0.93 -20.10 20.35
N SER A 271 1.63 -19.11 19.82
CA SER A 271 2.86 -19.29 19.06
C SER A 271 3.89 -18.22 19.39
N LEU A 272 5.11 -18.66 19.67
CA LEU A 272 6.25 -17.82 19.95
C LEU A 272 7.43 -18.30 19.11
N TYR A 273 7.97 -17.42 18.25
CA TYR A 273 9.21 -17.64 17.54
C TYR A 273 10.19 -16.51 17.90
N LEU A 274 11.34 -16.90 18.38
CA LEU A 274 12.43 -15.97 18.73
C LEU A 274 13.70 -16.46 18.02
N ASP A 275 14.26 -15.66 17.14
CA ASP A 275 15.55 -15.84 16.51
C ASP A 275 16.43 -14.64 16.89
N ILE A 276 17.28 -14.87 17.88
CA ILE A 276 18.03 -13.81 18.54
C ILE A 276 19.47 -14.34 18.72
N GLU A 277 20.29 -14.04 17.75
CA GLU A 277 21.71 -14.37 17.74
C GLU A 277 22.59 -13.29 18.40
#